data_0975da28f1016faa3d1c3a6e5b4c7372
#
_entry.id   0975da28f1016faa3d1c3a6e5b4c7372
#
_cell.length_a   1.000
_cell.length_b   1.000
_cell.length_c   1.000
_cell.angle_alpha   90.00
_cell.angle_beta   90.00
_cell.angle_gamma   90.00
#
_symmetry.space_group_name_H-M   'P 1'
#
loop_
_entity.id
_entity.type
_entity.pdbx_description
1 polymer ?
#
loop_
_entity_poly.entity_id
_entity_poly.type
_entity_poly.pdbx_seq_one_letter_code
_entity_poly.pdbx_strand_id
1 'polypeptide(L)'
;MTCKLITGLGAINYSEEVLANIAGVSTMECYGVVGMASKRATDGLVELLKRENLSKGVKVSSENDELTVELFIIVEYGTKISVIANNIIQKVKYTLEKLTGLNVEKVIVNVQGVRV
;
A
#
# COMPACT_ATOMS: atom_id res chain seq x y z
N MET A 1 -5.48 -15.21 -1.81
CA MET A 1 -4.03 -15.37 -1.92
C MET A 1 -3.36 -15.17 -0.56
N THR A 2 -2.39 -15.98 -0.23
CA THR A 2 -1.59 -15.81 0.96
C THR A 2 -0.12 -15.74 0.59
N CYS A 3 0.64 -14.95 1.34
CA CYS A 3 2.09 -14.85 1.18
C CYS A 3 2.76 -15.60 2.31
N LYS A 4 3.79 -16.34 2.00
CA LYS A 4 4.41 -17.28 2.93
C LYS A 4 5.86 -16.90 3.22
N LEU A 5 6.20 -16.87 4.50
CA LEU A 5 7.59 -16.76 4.95
C LEU A 5 7.99 -18.11 5.55
N ILE A 6 9.02 -18.74 5.00
CA ILE A 6 9.51 -20.02 5.49
C ILE A 6 10.67 -19.77 6.44
N THR A 7 10.59 -20.35 7.64
CA THR A 7 11.65 -20.27 8.64
C THR A 7 12.23 -21.65 8.86
N GLY A 8 13.34 -21.74 9.58
CA GLY A 8 13.97 -23.04 9.90
C GLY A 8 13.10 -23.95 10.77
N LEU A 9 12.10 -23.38 11.47
CA LEU A 9 11.23 -24.12 12.37
C LEU A 9 9.82 -24.31 11.82
N GLY A 10 9.47 -23.67 10.71
CA GLY A 10 8.14 -23.75 10.16
C GLY A 10 7.88 -22.70 9.10
N ALA A 11 6.64 -22.23 9.04
CA ALA A 11 6.25 -21.22 8.06
C ALA A 11 5.24 -20.25 8.68
N ILE A 12 5.28 -19.00 8.20
CA ILE A 12 4.33 -17.95 8.57
C ILE A 12 3.54 -17.60 7.31
N ASN A 13 2.24 -17.68 7.39
CA ASN A 13 1.37 -17.37 6.27
C ASN A 13 0.67 -16.04 6.53
N TYR A 14 0.85 -15.08 5.61
CA TYR A 14 0.22 -13.77 5.70
C TYR A 14 -0.93 -13.71 4.70
N SER A 15 -2.11 -13.26 5.16
CA SER A 15 -3.21 -13.01 4.24
C SER A 15 -2.94 -11.72 3.48
N GLU A 16 -3.52 -11.62 2.28
CA GLU A 16 -3.42 -10.40 1.48
C GLU A 16 -3.98 -9.20 2.25
N GLU A 17 -5.06 -9.40 3.00
CA GLU A 17 -5.69 -8.33 3.77
C GLU A 17 -4.75 -7.77 4.85
N VAL A 18 -4.01 -8.64 5.54
CA VAL A 18 -3.05 -8.20 6.55
C VAL A 18 -1.97 -7.32 5.93
N LEU A 19 -1.42 -7.75 4.80
CA LEU A 19 -0.37 -7.01 4.11
C LEU A 19 -0.91 -5.68 3.57
N ALA A 20 -2.14 -5.71 3.04
CA ALA A 20 -2.79 -4.51 2.53
C ALA A 20 -3.07 -3.50 3.65
N ASN A 21 -3.48 -3.97 4.82
CA ASN A 21 -3.70 -3.09 5.96
C ASN A 21 -2.41 -2.43 6.43
N ILE A 22 -1.32 -3.19 6.51
CA ILE A 22 -0.02 -2.63 6.89
C ILE A 22 0.40 -1.55 5.90
N ALA A 23 0.29 -1.84 4.61
CA ALA A 23 0.66 -0.89 3.56
C ALA A 23 -0.22 0.36 3.60
N GLY A 24 -1.53 0.19 3.78
CA GLY A 24 -2.47 1.31 3.83
C GLY A 24 -2.20 2.24 5.02
N VAL A 25 -1.99 1.66 6.20
CA VAL A 25 -1.68 2.45 7.39
C VAL A 25 -0.35 3.18 7.23
N SER A 26 0.67 2.51 6.68
CA SER A 26 1.97 3.13 6.44
C SER A 26 1.85 4.32 5.48
N THR A 27 1.02 4.17 4.45
CA THR A 27 0.78 5.24 3.49
C THR A 27 0.13 6.46 4.15
N MET A 28 -0.85 6.20 5.03
CA MET A 28 -1.55 7.29 5.73
C MET A 28 -0.65 8.08 6.68
N GLU A 29 0.48 7.50 7.08
CA GLU A 29 1.44 8.20 7.94
C GLU A 29 2.35 9.15 7.15
N CYS A 30 2.29 9.12 5.82
CA CYS A 30 3.14 9.96 4.99
C CYS A 30 2.53 11.35 4.79
N TYR A 31 3.40 12.36 4.80
CA TYR A 31 2.99 13.75 4.58
C TYR A 31 2.39 13.92 3.18
N GLY A 32 1.34 14.72 3.10
CA GLY A 32 0.73 15.08 1.82
C GLY A 32 -0.33 14.11 1.33
N VAL A 33 -0.52 12.99 2.02
CA VAL A 33 -1.55 12.01 1.69
C VAL A 33 -2.84 12.40 2.41
N VAL A 34 -3.90 12.64 1.63
CA VAL A 34 -5.23 12.88 2.20
C VAL A 34 -5.85 11.55 2.62
N GLY A 35 -5.68 10.54 1.81
CA GLY A 35 -6.21 9.22 2.10
C GLY A 35 -6.03 8.24 0.95
N MET A 36 -6.64 7.08 1.13
CA MET A 36 -6.64 6.02 0.13
C MET A 36 -7.88 6.11 -0.73
N ALA A 37 -7.75 5.71 -1.99
CA ALA A 37 -8.87 5.58 -2.91
C ALA A 37 -9.14 4.10 -3.15
N SER A 38 -10.37 3.75 -3.51
CA SER A 38 -10.67 2.36 -3.82
C SER A 38 -10.00 1.93 -5.12
N LYS A 39 -9.34 0.76 -5.10
CA LYS A 39 -8.74 0.17 -6.31
C LYS A 39 -9.79 -0.27 -7.34
N ARG A 40 -11.06 -0.32 -6.91
CA ARG A 40 -12.18 -0.68 -7.79
C ARG A 40 -12.99 0.53 -8.24
N ALA A 41 -12.41 1.74 -8.10
CA ALA A 41 -13.09 2.94 -8.55
C ALA A 41 -13.34 2.85 -10.05
N THR A 42 -14.63 2.78 -10.43
CA THR A 42 -15.07 2.80 -11.81
C THR A 42 -15.79 4.13 -12.07
N ASP A 43 -15.97 4.47 -13.33
CA ASP A 43 -16.74 5.65 -13.74
C ASP A 43 -16.18 7.00 -13.29
N GLY A 44 -14.88 7.06 -13.05
CA GLY A 44 -14.20 8.30 -12.69
C GLY A 44 -14.53 8.85 -11.31
N LEU A 45 -15.32 8.12 -10.54
CA LEU A 45 -15.61 8.52 -9.17
C LEU A 45 -14.51 8.03 -8.24
N VAL A 46 -13.78 8.97 -7.67
CA VAL A 46 -12.73 8.66 -6.71
C VAL A 46 -13.29 8.87 -5.32
N GLU A 47 -13.42 7.79 -4.56
CA GLU A 47 -13.96 7.82 -3.21
C GLU A 47 -12.84 7.68 -2.20
N LEU A 48 -12.87 8.57 -1.18
CA LEU A 48 -11.92 8.49 -0.06
C LEU A 48 -12.34 7.35 0.85
N LEU A 49 -11.44 6.39 1.07
CA LEU A 49 -11.72 5.25 1.93
C LEU A 49 -11.65 5.62 3.40
N LYS A 50 -12.56 5.05 4.18
CA LYS A 50 -12.54 5.17 5.63
C LYS A 50 -11.39 4.33 6.20
N ARG A 51 -10.97 4.67 7.42
CA ARG A 51 -9.85 4.01 8.06
C ARG A 51 -10.02 2.48 8.14
N GLU A 52 -11.23 2.01 8.38
CA GLU A 52 -11.49 0.56 8.46
C GLU A 52 -11.45 -0.14 7.10
N ASN A 53 -11.39 0.61 6.01
CA ASN A 53 -11.42 0.07 4.66
C ASN A 53 -10.14 0.40 3.87
N LEU A 54 -9.05 0.73 4.54
CA LEU A 54 -7.81 1.11 3.85
C LEU A 54 -7.29 0.02 2.93
N SER A 55 -7.51 -1.25 3.29
CA SER A 55 -7.06 -2.37 2.47
C SER A 55 -7.68 -2.38 1.07
N LYS A 56 -8.83 -1.75 0.89
CA LYS A 56 -9.50 -1.66 -0.41
C LYS A 56 -8.75 -0.75 -1.39
N GLY A 57 -7.82 0.06 -0.90
CA GLY A 57 -6.96 0.90 -1.72
C GLY A 57 -5.59 0.31 -1.98
N VAL A 58 -5.40 -0.97 -1.66
CA VAL A 58 -4.11 -1.64 -1.82
C VAL A 58 -4.30 -2.95 -2.54
N LYS A 59 -3.47 -3.18 -3.55
CA LYS A 59 -3.43 -4.45 -4.27
C LYS A 59 -2.07 -5.10 -4.00
N VAL A 60 -2.09 -6.32 -3.49
CA VAL A 60 -0.88 -7.06 -3.19
C VAL A 60 -0.80 -8.28 -4.10
N SER A 61 0.34 -8.49 -4.71
CA SER A 61 0.59 -9.70 -5.48
C SER A 61 1.96 -10.27 -5.08
N SER A 62 2.09 -11.60 -5.22
CA SER A 62 3.32 -12.28 -4.88
C SER A 62 3.77 -13.12 -6.06
N GLU A 63 5.03 -13.00 -6.42
CA GLU A 63 5.65 -13.77 -7.49
C GLU A 63 7.09 -14.06 -7.11
N ASN A 64 7.50 -15.34 -7.21
CA ASN A 64 8.86 -15.77 -6.87
C ASN A 64 9.30 -15.34 -5.48
N ASP A 65 8.37 -15.44 -4.51
CA ASP A 65 8.59 -15.08 -3.09
C ASP A 65 8.85 -13.59 -2.86
N GLU A 66 8.53 -12.74 -3.85
CA GLU A 66 8.66 -11.30 -3.72
C GLU A 66 7.30 -10.64 -3.87
N LEU A 67 7.09 -9.57 -3.11
CA LEU A 67 5.82 -8.84 -3.12
C LEU A 67 5.87 -7.65 -4.06
N THR A 68 4.77 -7.44 -4.76
CA THR A 68 4.49 -6.18 -5.46
C THR A 68 3.26 -5.58 -4.81
N VAL A 69 3.39 -4.34 -4.36
CA VAL A 69 2.32 -3.62 -3.67
C VAL A 69 1.91 -2.43 -4.51
N GLU A 70 0.63 -2.35 -4.80
CA GLU A 70 0.09 -1.24 -5.58
C GLU A 70 -0.89 -0.46 -4.72
N LEU A 71 -0.66 0.85 -4.62
CA LEU A 71 -1.42 1.74 -3.77
C LEU A 71 -2.20 2.74 -4.61
N PHE A 72 -3.41 3.06 -4.16
CA PHE A 72 -4.27 4.05 -4.81
C PHE A 72 -4.55 5.15 -3.80
N ILE A 73 -4.05 6.36 -4.06
CA ILE A 73 -4.06 7.45 -3.07
C ILE A 73 -4.69 8.72 -3.60
N ILE A 74 -5.07 9.57 -2.66
CA ILE A 74 -5.51 10.94 -2.90
C ILE A 74 -4.53 11.84 -2.17
N VAL A 75 -3.99 12.83 -2.88
CA VAL A 75 -2.99 13.74 -2.32
C VAL A 75 -3.57 15.14 -2.16
N GLU A 76 -2.91 15.96 -1.34
CA GLU A 76 -3.31 17.33 -1.10
C GLU A 76 -2.78 18.23 -2.21
N TYR A 77 -3.62 19.14 -2.68
CA TYR A 77 -3.25 20.12 -3.69
C TYR A 77 -2.12 21.03 -3.20
N GLY A 78 -1.21 21.35 -4.09
CA GLY A 78 -0.10 22.23 -3.78
C GLY A 78 1.13 21.52 -3.26
N THR A 79 1.06 20.21 -3.08
CA THR A 79 2.21 19.41 -2.66
C THR A 79 3.00 18.91 -3.85
N LYS A 80 4.27 18.58 -3.61
CA LYS A 80 5.10 18.00 -4.66
C LYS A 80 4.86 16.50 -4.72
N ILE A 81 4.02 16.08 -5.65
CA ILE A 81 3.51 14.71 -5.74
C ILE A 81 4.63 13.68 -5.87
N SER A 82 5.65 13.98 -6.69
CA SER A 82 6.76 13.04 -6.88
C SER A 82 7.53 12.77 -5.59
N VAL A 83 7.67 13.77 -4.75
CA VAL A 83 8.34 13.62 -3.45
C VAL A 83 7.48 12.79 -2.50
N ILE A 84 6.18 13.08 -2.45
CA ILE A 84 5.24 12.32 -1.63
C ILE A 84 5.24 10.84 -2.04
N ALA A 85 5.11 10.57 -3.33
CA ALA A 85 5.08 9.21 -3.85
C ALA A 85 6.37 8.45 -3.53
N ASN A 86 7.52 9.11 -3.67
CA ASN A 86 8.79 8.48 -3.36
C ASN A 86 8.93 8.14 -1.88
N ASN A 87 8.45 9.04 -1.01
CA ASN A 87 8.44 8.80 0.43
C ASN A 87 7.54 7.62 0.79
N ILE A 88 6.39 7.52 0.15
CA ILE A 88 5.47 6.40 0.34
C ILE A 88 6.13 5.08 -0.04
N ILE A 89 6.78 5.05 -1.21
CA ILE A 89 7.45 3.84 -1.70
C ILE A 89 8.47 3.35 -0.67
N GLN A 90 9.30 4.25 -0.16
CA GLN A 90 10.33 3.90 0.82
C GLN A 90 9.71 3.45 2.14
N LYS A 91 8.71 4.18 2.63
CA LYS A 91 8.05 3.88 3.90
C LYS A 91 7.33 2.53 3.87
N VAL A 92 6.56 2.28 2.83
CA VAL A 92 5.78 1.05 2.70
C VAL A 92 6.71 -0.15 2.57
N LYS A 93 7.73 -0.03 1.72
CA LYS A 93 8.70 -1.12 1.56
C LYS A 93 9.39 -1.43 2.88
N TYR A 94 9.89 -0.41 3.55
CA TYR A 94 10.60 -0.59 4.83
C TYR A 94 9.70 -1.23 5.88
N THR A 95 8.48 -0.71 6.04
CA THR A 95 7.55 -1.19 7.06
C THR A 95 7.13 -2.63 6.82
N LEU A 96 6.79 -2.97 5.58
CA LEU A 96 6.41 -4.34 5.25
C LEU A 96 7.56 -5.32 5.49
N GLU A 97 8.75 -5.00 5.02
CA GLU A 97 9.90 -5.87 5.19
C GLU A 97 10.26 -6.04 6.67
N LYS A 98 10.18 -4.96 7.44
CA LYS A 98 10.50 -4.99 8.86
C LYS A 98 9.51 -5.82 9.66
N LEU A 99 8.21 -5.62 9.41
CA LEU A 99 7.17 -6.29 10.19
C LEU A 99 6.92 -7.73 9.78
N THR A 100 7.07 -8.04 8.52
CA THR A 100 6.71 -9.37 8.01
C THR A 100 7.90 -10.25 7.67
N GLY A 101 9.06 -9.68 7.43
CA GLY A 101 10.24 -10.42 6.96
C GLY A 101 10.19 -10.79 5.49
N LEU A 102 9.12 -10.41 4.79
CA LEU A 102 8.99 -10.68 3.36
C LEU A 102 9.79 -9.68 2.54
N ASN A 103 10.24 -10.09 1.36
CA ASN A 103 10.91 -9.19 0.42
C ASN A 103 9.87 -8.46 -0.42
N VAL A 104 9.98 -7.14 -0.50
CA VAL A 104 9.13 -6.31 -1.35
C VAL A 104 9.92 -5.90 -2.58
N GLU A 105 9.51 -6.41 -3.74
CA GLU A 105 10.19 -6.11 -5.00
C GLU A 105 9.96 -4.67 -5.43
N LYS A 106 8.69 -4.26 -5.43
CA LYS A 106 8.35 -2.89 -5.82
C LYS A 106 7.06 -2.43 -5.16
N VAL A 107 6.94 -1.12 -5.03
CA VAL A 107 5.74 -0.44 -4.57
C VAL A 107 5.35 0.53 -5.67
N ILE A 108 4.12 0.42 -6.16
CA ILE A 108 3.58 1.27 -7.21
C ILE A 108 2.56 2.21 -6.59
N VAL A 109 2.71 3.50 -6.83
CA VAL A 109 1.79 4.50 -6.29
C VAL A 109 0.96 5.08 -7.43
N ASN A 110 -0.35 4.90 -7.34
CA ASN A 110 -1.30 5.48 -8.29
C ASN A 110 -1.98 6.66 -7.62
N VAL A 111 -1.74 7.86 -8.15
CA VAL A 111 -2.38 9.07 -7.63
C VAL A 111 -3.71 9.23 -8.35
N GLN A 112 -4.80 8.96 -7.63
CA GLN A 112 -6.14 8.92 -8.20
C GLN A 112 -6.86 10.25 -8.12
N GLY A 113 -6.43 11.12 -7.23
CA GLY A 113 -7.10 12.41 -7.09
C GLY A 113 -6.28 13.39 -6.28
N VAL A 114 -6.66 14.66 -6.41
CA VAL A 114 -6.07 15.77 -5.68
C VAL A 114 -7.19 16.49 -4.94
N ARG A 115 -7.01 16.68 -3.65
CA ARG A 115 -7.99 17.35 -2.80
C ARG A 115 -7.57 18.80 -2.60
N VAL A 116 -8.48 19.72 -2.95
CA VAL A 116 -8.24 21.15 -2.79
C VAL A 116 -8.68 21.63 -1.41
#